data_2af33755167e4b63ba2edfc1a6e6635c
#
_entry.id   2af33755167e4b63ba2edfc1a6e6635c
#
_cell.length_a   1.000
_cell.length_b   1.000
_cell.length_c   1.000
_cell.angle_alpha   90.00
_cell.angle_beta   90.00
_cell.angle_gamma   90.00
#
_symmetry.space_group_name_H-M   'P 1'
#
loop_
_entity.id
_entity.type
_entity.pdbx_description
1 polymer ?
#
loop_
_entity_poly.entity_id
_entity_poly.type
_entity_poly.pdbx_seq_one_letter_code
_entity_poly.pdbx_strand_id
1 'polypeptide(L)'
;MNIGNKVVYQIYPKSFKDSNHDGLGDIRGIIEKLDYLQFLGVDYIWITPIFKSPQNDNGYDVENYYEIDPLFGTMADLEDLIEEAGKRNIHIMLDMVFNHTSTEHEWFKRALAGETEYQECYLFMEGKEGGPPNNWISKFKGSAWRYVEDMDQFYLHLFHETQADLNWKNEKVRQEAANVVRFWMNKGVKGFRFDVINLIDKEDFSDDPDGEGKQFYTDRPLVHGYLRGLNEESFGQADDIITVGELSSTTIENCIRYTKPENKELSMVFSFHHLKVDYDEQNPWRIRAFDFQKLKHIITDWQTALQEAGGWNALFWCCHDQPRVLSRYGNDKEYPVRSAKMLATALYLLRGTPYIYQGEEIGMTNAYFDKLEQYRDIAAVNCYQCMMEQGYDEEARIRYLQGRSRDNARTPMQWSDETYAGFSDIEPWISLTENYDSINVKRSMEDPDSVLHYYRELIQLRKEYEVIQEGRYIPVMEEHEAVFAYKRILNDQELLAFNNFYKGRPAVSIDPAKYDILISNVHRNHLQAEMILEPYESLVLMNK
;
A
#
# COMPACT_ATOMS: atom_id res chain seq x y z
N MET A 1 9.10 -9.30 -19.14
CA MET A 1 7.64 -9.21 -18.78
C MET A 1 7.18 -7.76 -18.97
N ASN A 2 6.00 -7.49 -19.55
CA ASN A 2 5.41 -6.15 -19.57
C ASN A 2 4.67 -5.90 -18.24
N ILE A 3 5.26 -5.13 -17.33
CA ILE A 3 4.65 -4.77 -16.04
C ILE A 3 3.59 -3.67 -16.15
N GLY A 4 3.55 -2.95 -17.29
CA GLY A 4 2.58 -1.89 -17.56
C GLY A 4 1.16 -2.38 -17.77
N ASN A 5 0.98 -3.64 -18.21
CA ASN A 5 -0.34 -4.26 -18.37
C ASN A 5 -0.80 -5.07 -17.15
N LYS A 6 0.00 -5.13 -16.08
CA LYS A 6 -0.33 -5.85 -14.86
C LYS A 6 -1.13 -5.00 -13.90
N VAL A 7 -2.00 -5.66 -13.14
CA VAL A 7 -2.80 -5.09 -12.07
C VAL A 7 -2.66 -5.98 -10.84
N VAL A 8 -2.32 -5.38 -9.71
CA VAL A 8 -2.17 -6.05 -8.42
C VAL A 8 -3.35 -5.71 -7.52
N TYR A 9 -3.90 -6.71 -6.85
CA TYR A 9 -4.93 -6.55 -5.84
C TYR A 9 -4.35 -6.87 -4.47
N GLN A 10 -4.41 -5.93 -3.54
CA GLN A 10 -3.89 -6.13 -2.19
C GLN A 10 -4.97 -6.71 -1.29
N ILE A 11 -4.63 -7.80 -0.63
CA ILE A 11 -5.44 -8.46 0.40
C ILE A 11 -4.81 -8.26 1.78
N TYR A 12 -5.63 -7.81 2.74
CA TYR A 12 -5.36 -7.87 4.16
C TYR A 12 -6.09 -9.10 4.72
N PRO A 13 -5.40 -10.25 4.92
CA PRO A 13 -6.02 -11.54 5.14
C PRO A 13 -7.03 -11.56 6.27
N LYS A 14 -6.68 -11.00 7.44
CA LYS A 14 -7.56 -10.93 8.64
C LYS A 14 -8.97 -10.41 8.35
N SER A 15 -9.14 -9.62 7.29
CA SER A 15 -10.39 -8.92 6.97
C SER A 15 -10.91 -9.21 5.57
N PHE A 16 -10.41 -10.25 4.88
CA PHE A 16 -10.88 -10.54 3.54
C PHE A 16 -12.07 -11.50 3.52
N LYS A 17 -11.91 -12.72 4.04
CA LYS A 17 -12.99 -13.70 4.16
C LYS A 17 -12.60 -14.76 5.20
N ASP A 18 -13.47 -14.96 6.18
CA ASP A 18 -13.39 -16.03 7.16
C ASP A 18 -14.06 -17.30 6.58
N SER A 19 -13.31 -18.39 6.49
CA SER A 19 -13.80 -19.68 5.99
C SER A 19 -13.96 -20.72 7.09
N ASN A 20 -13.31 -20.50 8.24
CA ASN A 20 -13.25 -21.47 9.34
C ASN A 20 -14.15 -21.09 10.54
N HIS A 21 -14.86 -19.95 10.47
CA HIS A 21 -15.81 -19.43 11.45
C HIS A 21 -15.14 -19.07 12.81
N ASP A 22 -13.97 -18.43 12.77
CA ASP A 22 -13.27 -17.93 13.96
C ASP A 22 -13.26 -16.39 14.07
N GLY A 23 -13.90 -15.69 13.12
CA GLY A 23 -13.96 -14.23 13.06
C GLY A 23 -12.76 -13.55 12.43
N LEU A 24 -11.80 -14.34 11.93
CA LEU A 24 -10.62 -13.89 11.20
C LEU A 24 -10.67 -14.40 9.76
N GLY A 25 -10.23 -13.60 8.82
CA GLY A 25 -10.05 -14.07 7.45
C GLY A 25 -8.79 -14.94 7.32
N ASP A 26 -8.83 -15.85 6.35
CA ASP A 26 -7.84 -16.90 6.18
C ASP A 26 -7.52 -17.20 4.70
N ILE A 27 -6.53 -18.06 4.45
CA ILE A 27 -6.09 -18.44 3.10
C ILE A 27 -7.20 -19.17 2.34
N ARG A 28 -7.97 -20.03 3.00
CA ARG A 28 -9.11 -20.74 2.37
C ARG A 28 -10.20 -19.76 1.95
N GLY A 29 -10.46 -18.73 2.75
CA GLY A 29 -11.36 -17.63 2.38
C GLY A 29 -10.88 -16.85 1.15
N ILE A 30 -9.56 -16.68 0.96
CA ILE A 30 -9.02 -16.10 -0.28
C ILE A 30 -9.33 -17.03 -1.48
N ILE A 31 -9.13 -18.34 -1.33
CA ILE A 31 -9.43 -19.33 -2.39
C ILE A 31 -10.90 -19.25 -2.80
N GLU A 32 -11.83 -19.14 -1.85
CA GLU A 32 -13.28 -19.01 -2.13
C GLU A 32 -13.62 -17.78 -2.99
N LYS A 33 -12.80 -16.75 -2.98
CA LYS A 33 -13.04 -15.48 -3.69
C LYS A 33 -12.19 -15.29 -4.96
N LEU A 34 -11.45 -16.31 -5.38
CA LEU A 34 -10.62 -16.23 -6.60
C LEU A 34 -11.44 -15.96 -7.88
N ASP A 35 -12.66 -16.50 -7.98
CA ASP A 35 -13.53 -16.23 -9.15
C ASP A 35 -13.96 -14.76 -9.22
N TYR A 36 -14.18 -14.11 -8.07
CA TYR A 36 -14.42 -12.68 -8.00
C TYR A 36 -13.20 -11.87 -8.47
N LEU A 37 -12.00 -12.25 -8.02
CA LEU A 37 -10.77 -11.57 -8.41
C LEU A 37 -10.45 -11.79 -9.91
N GLN A 38 -10.76 -12.97 -10.44
CA GLN A 38 -10.69 -13.24 -11.88
C GLN A 38 -11.71 -12.38 -12.66
N PHE A 39 -12.95 -12.26 -12.16
CA PHE A 39 -13.96 -11.39 -12.76
C PHE A 39 -13.50 -9.93 -12.80
N LEU A 40 -12.89 -9.42 -11.73
CA LEU A 40 -12.34 -8.07 -11.69
C LEU A 40 -11.21 -7.89 -12.71
N GLY A 41 -10.43 -8.96 -12.98
CA GLY A 41 -9.40 -8.98 -14.01
C GLY A 41 -7.99 -8.68 -13.51
N VAL A 42 -7.70 -8.92 -12.23
CA VAL A 42 -6.37 -8.73 -11.65
C VAL A 42 -5.38 -9.82 -12.07
N ASP A 43 -4.10 -9.50 -12.06
CA ASP A 43 -3.02 -10.41 -12.47
C ASP A 43 -2.23 -10.95 -11.27
N TYR A 44 -2.17 -10.18 -10.19
CA TYR A 44 -1.46 -10.53 -8.96
C TYR A 44 -2.34 -10.27 -7.74
N ILE A 45 -2.18 -11.10 -6.72
CA ILE A 45 -2.71 -10.90 -5.39
C ILE A 45 -1.51 -10.66 -4.46
N TRP A 46 -1.38 -9.43 -3.93
CA TRP A 46 -0.46 -9.12 -2.85
C TRP A 46 -1.13 -9.40 -1.52
N ILE A 47 -0.58 -10.32 -0.75
CA ILE A 47 -1.05 -10.71 0.58
C ILE A 47 -0.13 -10.07 1.62
N THR A 48 -0.67 -9.27 2.57
CA THR A 48 0.12 -8.78 3.70
C THR A 48 0.62 -9.96 4.54
N PRO A 49 1.62 -9.80 5.44
CA PRO A 49 2.34 -10.93 6.00
C PRO A 49 1.43 -12.02 6.58
N ILE A 50 1.64 -13.25 6.12
CA ILE A 50 0.97 -14.48 6.61
C ILE A 50 1.95 -15.45 7.26
N PHE A 51 3.20 -15.03 7.44
CA PHE A 51 4.23 -15.81 8.09
C PHE A 51 3.96 -15.93 9.59
N LYS A 52 4.49 -16.97 10.21
CA LYS A 52 4.38 -17.16 11.65
C LYS A 52 4.84 -15.92 12.41
N SER A 53 3.99 -15.41 13.29
CA SER A 53 4.17 -14.14 13.98
C SER A 53 3.42 -14.14 15.33
N PRO A 54 3.94 -13.51 16.39
CA PRO A 54 3.18 -13.25 17.61
C PRO A 54 2.08 -12.19 17.43
N GLN A 55 1.96 -11.60 16.25
CA GLN A 55 0.90 -10.66 15.86
C GLN A 55 0.87 -9.33 16.64
N ASN A 56 1.99 -8.92 17.24
CA ASN A 56 2.08 -7.62 17.92
C ASN A 56 1.93 -6.43 16.97
N ASP A 57 2.33 -6.62 15.71
CA ASP A 57 2.11 -5.66 14.62
C ASP A 57 1.45 -6.33 13.41
N ASN A 58 0.40 -7.12 13.66
CA ASN A 58 -0.44 -7.74 12.63
C ASN A 58 0.33 -8.50 11.54
N GLY A 59 1.36 -9.24 11.93
CA GLY A 59 2.17 -10.08 11.03
C GLY A 59 3.49 -9.42 10.58
N TYR A 60 3.67 -8.11 10.77
CA TYR A 60 4.93 -7.44 10.46
C TYR A 60 6.05 -7.70 11.49
N ASP A 61 5.77 -8.41 12.57
CA ASP A 61 6.72 -8.97 13.55
C ASP A 61 6.94 -10.47 13.27
N VAL A 62 7.71 -10.79 12.22
CA VAL A 62 7.89 -12.16 11.72
C VAL A 62 8.74 -12.99 12.67
N GLU A 63 8.19 -14.12 13.15
CA GLU A 63 8.90 -15.13 13.96
C GLU A 63 9.62 -16.15 13.06
N ASN A 64 9.00 -16.58 11.97
CA ASN A 64 9.58 -17.56 11.04
C ASN A 64 9.10 -17.31 9.62
N TYR A 65 10.02 -17.02 8.70
CA TYR A 65 9.75 -16.74 7.29
C TYR A 65 9.40 -17.99 6.46
N TYR A 66 9.58 -19.19 6.99
CA TYR A 66 9.37 -20.46 6.27
C TYR A 66 8.09 -21.18 6.69
N GLU A 67 7.34 -20.63 7.65
CA GLU A 67 6.09 -21.18 8.17
C GLU A 67 4.95 -20.20 7.97
N ILE A 68 3.76 -20.75 7.73
CA ILE A 68 2.51 -19.96 7.70
C ILE A 68 1.99 -19.86 9.14
N ASP A 69 1.50 -18.68 9.50
CA ASP A 69 0.86 -18.46 10.79
C ASP A 69 -0.43 -19.30 10.88
N PRO A 70 -0.61 -20.11 11.92
CA PRO A 70 -1.82 -20.92 12.12
C PRO A 70 -3.13 -20.12 12.08
N LEU A 71 -3.09 -18.81 12.35
CA LEU A 71 -4.25 -17.91 12.19
C LEU A 71 -4.77 -17.85 10.75
N PHE A 72 -3.89 -18.03 9.76
CA PHE A 72 -4.25 -17.92 8.35
C PHE A 72 -4.37 -19.28 7.65
N GLY A 73 -3.94 -20.36 8.30
CA GLY A 73 -3.97 -21.70 7.73
C GLY A 73 -2.63 -22.42 7.80
N THR A 74 -2.38 -23.27 6.81
CA THR A 74 -1.20 -24.12 6.72
C THR A 74 -0.40 -23.87 5.45
N MET A 75 0.82 -24.43 5.38
CA MET A 75 1.61 -24.44 4.14
C MET A 75 0.84 -25.07 2.96
N ALA A 76 0.09 -26.15 3.22
CA ALA A 76 -0.73 -26.79 2.20
C ALA A 76 -1.84 -25.86 1.67
N ASP A 77 -2.44 -25.06 2.55
CA ASP A 77 -3.46 -24.07 2.13
C ASP A 77 -2.87 -23.01 1.21
N LEU A 78 -1.63 -22.55 1.48
CA LEU A 78 -0.95 -21.60 0.59
C LEU A 78 -0.54 -22.24 -0.75
N GLU A 79 -0.07 -23.49 -0.74
CA GLU A 79 0.24 -24.24 -1.98
C GLU A 79 -1.03 -24.42 -2.82
N ASP A 80 -2.17 -24.74 -2.22
CA ASP A 80 -3.47 -24.81 -2.89
C ASP A 80 -3.88 -23.44 -3.45
N LEU A 81 -3.68 -22.35 -2.69
CA LEU A 81 -3.96 -20.98 -3.16
C LEU A 81 -3.12 -20.64 -4.41
N ILE A 82 -1.82 -20.96 -4.40
CA ILE A 82 -0.93 -20.72 -5.55
C ILE A 82 -1.41 -21.50 -6.77
N GLU A 83 -1.79 -22.76 -6.59
CA GLU A 83 -2.30 -23.62 -7.68
C GLU A 83 -3.63 -23.09 -8.23
N GLU A 84 -4.61 -22.82 -7.35
CA GLU A 84 -5.95 -22.37 -7.74
C GLU A 84 -5.94 -20.98 -8.39
N ALA A 85 -5.10 -20.06 -7.88
CA ALA A 85 -4.86 -18.76 -8.50
C ALA A 85 -4.21 -18.91 -9.88
N GLY A 86 -3.22 -19.80 -10.00
CA GLY A 86 -2.55 -20.11 -11.28
C GLY A 86 -3.50 -20.62 -12.37
N LYS A 87 -4.51 -21.44 -12.02
CA LYS A 87 -5.57 -21.89 -12.95
C LYS A 87 -6.39 -20.71 -13.52
N ARG A 88 -6.40 -19.57 -12.83
CA ARG A 88 -7.11 -18.34 -13.21
C ARG A 88 -6.18 -17.28 -13.81
N ASN A 89 -4.92 -17.62 -14.08
CA ASN A 89 -3.85 -16.70 -14.50
C ASN A 89 -3.60 -15.57 -13.48
N ILE A 90 -3.80 -15.84 -12.21
CA ILE A 90 -3.49 -14.93 -11.10
C ILE A 90 -2.26 -15.47 -10.38
N HIS A 91 -1.32 -14.60 -10.07
CA HIS A 91 -0.09 -14.93 -9.35
C HIS A 91 -0.11 -14.40 -7.92
N ILE A 92 0.59 -15.08 -7.03
CA ILE A 92 0.72 -14.64 -5.63
C ILE A 92 1.98 -13.77 -5.45
N MET A 93 1.80 -12.65 -4.76
CA MET A 93 2.85 -11.75 -4.28
C MET A 93 2.85 -11.78 -2.75
N LEU A 94 3.99 -12.13 -2.14
CA LEU A 94 4.17 -12.15 -0.69
C LEU A 94 4.89 -10.90 -0.19
N ASP A 95 4.61 -10.55 1.06
CA ASP A 95 5.17 -9.40 1.76
C ASP A 95 6.43 -9.81 2.54
N MET A 96 7.59 -9.26 2.17
CA MET A 96 8.89 -9.57 2.76
C MET A 96 9.32 -8.49 3.73
N VAL A 97 9.26 -8.78 5.02
CA VAL A 97 9.65 -7.86 6.10
C VAL A 97 11.11 -8.12 6.44
N PHE A 98 12.04 -7.40 5.79
CA PHE A 98 13.47 -7.65 5.93
C PHE A 98 14.24 -6.55 6.68
N ASN A 99 13.56 -5.50 7.15
CA ASN A 99 14.19 -4.50 8.00
C ASN A 99 14.45 -5.03 9.42
N HIS A 100 13.57 -5.90 9.93
CA HIS A 100 13.57 -6.41 11.30
C HIS A 100 12.96 -7.80 11.37
N THR A 101 13.12 -8.47 12.50
CA THR A 101 12.38 -9.68 12.86
C THR A 101 11.60 -9.46 14.15
N SER A 102 10.67 -10.37 14.47
CA SER A 102 10.14 -10.47 15.81
C SER A 102 11.25 -10.76 16.83
N THR A 103 11.09 -10.29 18.06
CA THR A 103 11.92 -10.74 19.20
C THR A 103 11.69 -12.23 19.53
N GLU A 104 10.62 -12.84 18.99
CA GLU A 104 10.38 -14.29 19.07
C GLU A 104 11.10 -15.09 17.97
N HIS A 105 11.76 -14.44 17.02
CA HIS A 105 12.57 -15.11 15.99
C HIS A 105 13.75 -15.88 16.64
N GLU A 106 14.01 -17.08 16.13
CA GLU A 106 15.05 -17.97 16.67
C GLU A 106 16.43 -17.27 16.76
N TRP A 107 16.79 -16.46 15.77
CA TRP A 107 18.06 -15.73 15.80
C TRP A 107 18.14 -14.72 16.93
N PHE A 108 17.04 -14.00 17.22
CA PHE A 108 17.04 -13.03 18.31
C PHE A 108 17.13 -13.72 19.68
N LYS A 109 16.42 -14.84 19.89
CA LYS A 109 16.52 -15.66 21.09
C LYS A 109 17.94 -16.18 21.33
N ARG A 110 18.61 -16.63 20.27
CA ARG A 110 20.01 -17.08 20.32
C ARG A 110 20.97 -15.91 20.57
N ALA A 111 20.70 -14.73 20.02
CA ALA A 111 21.47 -13.53 20.32
C ALA A 111 21.39 -13.17 21.81
N LEU A 112 20.18 -13.20 22.40
CA LEU A 112 19.99 -13.00 23.85
C LEU A 112 20.64 -14.09 24.71
N ALA A 113 20.74 -15.33 24.21
CA ALA A 113 21.45 -16.43 24.87
C ALA A 113 22.98 -16.29 24.80
N GLY A 114 23.53 -15.23 24.20
CA GLY A 114 24.95 -14.94 24.15
C GLY A 114 25.71 -15.53 22.96
N GLU A 115 24.99 -16.07 21.95
CA GLU A 115 25.64 -16.58 20.74
C GLU A 115 26.08 -15.43 19.83
N THR A 116 27.36 -15.14 19.80
CA THR A 116 27.97 -14.00 19.08
C THR A 116 27.57 -13.93 17.62
N GLU A 117 27.53 -15.06 16.92
CA GLU A 117 27.11 -15.14 15.52
C GLU A 117 25.73 -14.53 15.27
N TYR A 118 24.80 -14.71 16.23
CA TYR A 118 23.44 -14.16 16.12
C TYR A 118 23.32 -12.76 16.70
N GLN A 119 24.16 -12.38 17.67
CA GLN A 119 24.27 -11.00 18.12
C GLN A 119 24.69 -10.07 16.98
N GLU A 120 25.61 -10.51 16.12
CA GLU A 120 26.06 -9.76 14.95
C GLU A 120 24.97 -9.61 13.86
N CYS A 121 23.89 -10.38 13.91
CA CYS A 121 22.74 -10.25 13.00
C CYS A 121 21.81 -9.08 13.35
N TYR A 122 21.95 -8.51 14.54
CA TYR A 122 21.12 -7.39 15.02
C TYR A 122 22.01 -6.18 15.39
N LEU A 123 21.36 -5.07 15.72
CA LEU A 123 22.06 -3.84 16.08
C LEU A 123 21.99 -3.66 17.60
N PHE A 124 22.98 -4.22 18.29
CA PHE A 124 23.20 -4.02 19.73
C PHE A 124 24.24 -2.93 19.96
N MET A 125 24.02 -2.05 20.94
CA MET A 125 24.94 -0.97 21.33
C MET A 125 24.92 -0.74 22.84
N GLU A 126 26.08 -0.33 23.36
CA GLU A 126 26.19 0.16 24.73
C GLU A 126 25.42 1.47 24.92
N GLY A 127 24.84 1.63 26.11
CA GLY A 127 24.16 2.87 26.47
C GLY A 127 25.14 4.04 26.65
N LYS A 128 24.62 5.26 26.56
CA LYS A 128 25.37 6.50 26.77
C LYS A 128 24.83 7.25 28.00
N GLU A 129 25.70 7.57 28.93
CA GLU A 129 25.35 8.36 30.15
C GLU A 129 24.18 7.74 30.98
N GLY A 130 24.08 6.39 30.99
CA GLY A 130 23.01 5.67 31.68
C GLY A 130 21.67 5.64 30.96
N GLY A 131 21.62 6.08 29.71
CA GLY A 131 20.45 6.08 28.81
C GLY A 131 20.72 5.30 27.51
N PRO A 132 19.83 5.42 26.52
CA PRO A 132 20.00 4.78 25.21
C PRO A 132 21.22 5.33 24.45
N PRO A 133 21.73 4.64 23.42
CA PRO A 133 22.89 5.04 22.64
C PRO A 133 22.79 6.41 21.98
N ASN A 134 21.58 6.80 21.59
CA ASN A 134 21.26 8.10 20.99
C ASN A 134 19.80 8.47 21.23
N ASN A 135 19.37 9.61 20.71
CA ASN A 135 18.04 10.17 20.91
C ASN A 135 16.98 9.74 19.88
N TRP A 136 17.21 8.69 19.10
CA TRP A 136 16.26 8.28 18.06
C TRP A 136 14.92 7.82 18.63
N ILE A 137 13.85 8.23 17.93
CA ILE A 137 12.46 7.92 18.29
C ILE A 137 11.90 6.86 17.33
N SER A 138 11.25 5.86 17.90
CA SER A 138 10.51 4.83 17.15
C SER A 138 9.37 5.46 16.31
N LYS A 139 9.06 4.84 15.17
CA LYS A 139 7.89 5.20 14.34
C LYS A 139 6.56 5.10 15.11
N PHE A 140 6.50 4.28 16.16
CA PHE A 140 5.34 4.11 17.06
C PHE A 140 5.43 4.93 18.35
N LYS A 141 6.37 5.89 18.41
CA LYS A 141 6.67 6.73 19.58
C LYS A 141 7.55 6.03 20.61
N GLY A 142 8.11 6.84 21.50
CA GLY A 142 9.09 6.38 22.49
C GLY A 142 10.49 6.22 21.89
N SER A 143 11.43 5.74 22.70
CA SER A 143 12.82 5.47 22.27
C SER A 143 12.84 4.39 21.17
N ALA A 144 13.74 4.52 20.19
CA ALA A 144 14.03 3.47 19.22
C ALA A 144 14.97 2.38 19.78
N TRP A 145 15.28 2.43 21.08
CA TRP A 145 16.23 1.55 21.73
C TRP A 145 15.60 0.87 22.95
N ARG A 146 15.73 -0.47 23.04
CA ARG A 146 15.28 -1.26 24.18
C ARG A 146 16.47 -1.86 24.91
N TYR A 147 16.55 -1.62 26.23
CA TYR A 147 17.59 -2.17 27.10
C TYR A 147 17.41 -3.66 27.36
N VAL A 148 18.51 -4.41 27.30
CA VAL A 148 18.61 -5.83 27.63
C VAL A 148 19.53 -5.98 28.84
N GLU A 149 18.96 -6.25 30.02
CA GLU A 149 19.68 -6.29 31.29
C GLU A 149 20.83 -7.31 31.30
N ASP A 150 20.60 -8.52 30.79
CA ASP A 150 21.59 -9.62 30.79
C ASP A 150 22.81 -9.31 29.88
N MET A 151 22.68 -8.39 28.91
CA MET A 151 23.76 -8.01 28.01
C MET A 151 24.40 -6.66 28.36
N ASP A 152 23.78 -5.90 29.23
CA ASP A 152 24.10 -4.47 29.49
C ASP A 152 24.18 -3.63 28.20
N GLN A 153 23.30 -3.94 27.25
CA GLN A 153 23.23 -3.29 25.93
C GLN A 153 21.79 -2.98 25.55
N PHE A 154 21.64 -2.13 24.54
CA PHE A 154 20.38 -1.81 23.89
C PHE A 154 20.34 -2.41 22.49
N TYR A 155 19.17 -2.92 22.06
CA TYR A 155 18.95 -3.21 20.64
C TYR A 155 18.09 -2.13 19.98
N LEU A 156 18.33 -1.91 18.68
CA LEU A 156 17.56 -0.99 17.87
C LEU A 156 16.23 -1.61 17.46
N HIS A 157 15.15 -0.81 17.56
CA HIS A 157 13.83 -1.11 16.97
C HIS A 157 13.22 0.18 16.40
N LEU A 158 13.24 0.34 15.08
CA LEU A 158 12.64 1.51 14.44
C LEU A 158 11.09 1.52 14.52
N PHE A 159 10.47 0.36 14.79
CA PHE A 159 9.03 0.16 14.92
C PHE A 159 8.67 -0.27 16.35
N HIS A 160 7.85 -1.31 16.52
CA HIS A 160 7.48 -1.78 17.85
C HIS A 160 8.70 -2.38 18.59
N GLU A 161 8.70 -2.31 19.91
CA GLU A 161 9.81 -2.85 20.72
C GLU A 161 10.02 -4.37 20.52
N THR A 162 9.02 -5.08 20.01
CA THR A 162 9.12 -6.50 19.64
C THR A 162 9.62 -6.74 18.20
N GLN A 163 10.09 -5.71 17.51
CA GLN A 163 10.59 -5.78 16.13
C GLN A 163 12.06 -5.34 16.10
N ALA A 164 12.98 -6.27 16.36
CA ALA A 164 14.42 -6.00 16.42
C ALA A 164 15.01 -5.79 15.01
N ASP A 165 15.66 -4.64 14.79
CA ASP A 165 16.26 -4.28 13.50
C ASP A 165 17.46 -5.16 13.15
N LEU A 166 17.47 -5.67 11.91
CA LEU A 166 18.53 -6.51 11.36
C LEU A 166 19.76 -5.68 10.93
N ASN A 167 20.92 -6.26 11.12
CA ASN A 167 22.19 -5.71 10.68
C ASN A 167 22.55 -6.19 9.26
N TRP A 168 22.15 -5.47 8.22
CA TRP A 168 22.42 -5.82 6.83
C TRP A 168 23.90 -5.73 6.41
N LYS A 169 24.79 -5.17 7.25
CA LYS A 169 26.25 -5.27 7.04
C LYS A 169 26.74 -6.70 7.24
N ASN A 170 26.02 -7.52 8.00
CA ASN A 170 26.31 -8.93 8.18
C ASN A 170 25.91 -9.74 6.93
N GLU A 171 26.85 -10.51 6.38
CA GLU A 171 26.62 -11.35 5.19
C GLU A 171 25.57 -12.43 5.43
N LYS A 172 25.52 -13.00 6.63
CA LYS A 172 24.52 -14.01 7.00
C LYS A 172 23.08 -13.48 6.86
N VAL A 173 22.84 -12.23 7.25
CA VAL A 173 21.53 -11.58 7.09
C VAL A 173 21.15 -11.45 5.61
N ARG A 174 22.08 -10.99 4.76
CA ARG A 174 21.86 -10.88 3.32
C ARG A 174 21.62 -12.24 2.66
N GLN A 175 22.43 -13.24 3.03
CA GLN A 175 22.28 -14.60 2.50
C GLN A 175 20.92 -15.20 2.89
N GLU A 176 20.48 -14.99 4.13
CA GLU A 176 19.19 -15.51 4.59
C GLU A 176 18.01 -14.81 3.89
N ALA A 177 18.07 -13.50 3.69
CA ALA A 177 17.06 -12.79 2.89
C ALA A 177 16.92 -13.41 1.48
N ALA A 178 18.04 -13.72 0.82
CA ALA A 178 18.04 -14.39 -0.47
C ALA A 178 17.50 -15.84 -0.39
N ASN A 179 17.82 -16.57 0.69
CA ASN A 179 17.30 -17.93 0.93
C ASN A 179 15.77 -17.92 1.06
N VAL A 180 15.23 -16.99 1.84
CA VAL A 180 13.77 -16.83 2.03
C VAL A 180 13.08 -16.56 0.69
N VAL A 181 13.59 -15.61 -0.11
CA VAL A 181 13.01 -15.31 -1.42
C VAL A 181 13.06 -16.54 -2.34
N ARG A 182 14.20 -17.23 -2.43
CA ARG A 182 14.33 -18.46 -3.24
C ARG A 182 13.38 -19.57 -2.79
N PHE A 183 13.20 -19.73 -1.47
CA PHE A 183 12.27 -20.72 -0.93
C PHE A 183 10.84 -20.48 -1.46
N TRP A 184 10.36 -19.23 -1.41
CA TRP A 184 9.02 -18.89 -1.87
C TRP A 184 8.90 -18.91 -3.41
N MET A 185 9.94 -18.54 -4.14
CA MET A 185 9.99 -18.73 -5.59
C MET A 185 9.84 -20.22 -5.97
N ASN A 186 10.52 -21.12 -5.25
CA ASN A 186 10.42 -22.57 -5.47
C ASN A 186 9.03 -23.11 -5.13
N LYS A 187 8.25 -22.44 -4.29
CA LYS A 187 6.84 -22.74 -4.00
C LYS A 187 5.89 -22.20 -5.08
N GLY A 188 6.37 -21.40 -6.04
CA GLY A 188 5.55 -20.85 -7.12
C GLY A 188 5.11 -19.41 -6.94
N VAL A 189 5.59 -18.72 -5.92
CA VAL A 189 5.36 -17.27 -5.73
C VAL A 189 6.03 -16.49 -6.86
N LYS A 190 5.31 -15.52 -7.45
CA LYS A 190 5.74 -14.74 -8.61
C LYS A 190 5.84 -13.25 -8.36
N GLY A 191 5.63 -12.81 -7.12
CA GLY A 191 5.76 -11.41 -6.72
C GLY A 191 6.30 -11.27 -5.31
N PHE A 192 7.05 -10.20 -5.06
CA PHE A 192 7.55 -9.85 -3.74
C PHE A 192 7.39 -8.36 -3.48
N ARG A 193 6.70 -8.03 -2.39
CA ARG A 193 6.69 -6.67 -1.84
C ARG A 193 7.66 -6.63 -0.68
N PHE A 194 8.60 -5.70 -0.71
CA PHE A 194 9.60 -5.51 0.34
C PHE A 194 9.19 -4.35 1.24
N ASP A 195 8.88 -4.69 2.49
CA ASP A 195 8.47 -3.76 3.54
C ASP A 195 9.60 -2.82 3.91
N VAL A 196 9.33 -1.51 3.93
CA VAL A 196 10.26 -0.41 4.30
C VAL A 196 11.71 -0.65 3.88
N ILE A 197 11.93 -1.19 2.70
CA ILE A 197 13.22 -1.73 2.24
C ILE A 197 14.33 -0.67 2.13
N ASN A 198 13.97 0.59 2.07
CA ASN A 198 14.94 1.68 2.05
C ASN A 198 15.52 2.03 3.43
N LEU A 199 15.12 1.32 4.49
CA LEU A 199 15.60 1.54 5.86
C LEU A 199 16.63 0.50 6.32
N ILE A 200 17.00 -0.47 5.48
CA ILE A 200 17.84 -1.61 5.88
C ILE A 200 19.33 -1.25 6.10
N ASP A 201 19.83 -0.17 5.51
CA ASP A 201 21.19 0.33 5.73
C ASP A 201 21.19 1.39 6.84
N LYS A 202 21.94 1.11 7.91
CA LYS A 202 22.02 2.00 9.08
C LYS A 202 23.48 2.27 9.41
N GLU A 203 23.82 3.53 9.61
CA GLU A 203 25.18 3.95 9.93
C GLU A 203 25.19 5.23 10.76
N ASP A 204 26.33 5.56 11.35
CA ASP A 204 26.52 6.77 12.15
C ASP A 204 25.42 7.00 13.19
N PHE A 205 25.41 6.15 14.24
CA PHE A 205 24.41 6.16 15.31
C PHE A 205 24.54 7.37 16.25
N SER A 206 24.74 8.56 15.66
CA SER A 206 24.81 9.84 16.39
C SER A 206 23.44 10.34 16.77
N ASP A 207 23.40 11.27 17.74
CA ASP A 207 22.19 12.01 18.05
C ASP A 207 21.69 12.79 16.83
N ASP A 208 20.39 12.77 16.59
CA ASP A 208 19.74 13.55 15.54
C ASP A 208 19.15 14.84 16.14
N PRO A 209 19.43 16.02 15.59
CA PRO A 209 18.84 17.27 16.06
C PRO A 209 17.31 17.24 16.10
N ASP A 210 16.68 16.53 15.15
CA ASP A 210 15.22 16.39 15.08
C ASP A 210 14.70 15.20 15.91
N GLY A 211 15.59 14.38 16.50
CA GLY A 211 15.27 13.22 17.32
C GLY A 211 14.74 11.99 16.55
N GLU A 212 14.53 12.10 15.23
CA GLU A 212 13.93 11.00 14.47
C GLU A 212 14.94 9.98 13.92
N GLY A 213 16.22 10.36 13.78
CA GLY A 213 17.29 9.51 13.24
C GLY A 213 17.21 9.24 11.75
N LYS A 214 16.21 9.76 11.03
CA LYS A 214 15.91 9.44 9.62
C LYS A 214 17.11 9.57 8.68
N GLN A 215 17.94 10.59 8.85
CA GLN A 215 19.11 10.83 8.02
C GLN A 215 20.16 9.72 8.10
N PHE A 216 20.14 8.88 9.14
CA PHE A 216 21.12 7.82 9.37
C PHE A 216 20.68 6.45 8.91
N TYR A 217 19.39 6.28 8.49
CA TYR A 217 18.86 4.99 8.07
C TYR A 217 17.94 5.04 6.85
N THR A 218 17.62 6.23 6.28
CA THR A 218 16.75 6.33 5.10
C THR A 218 17.56 6.50 3.83
N ASP A 219 17.34 5.64 2.83
CA ASP A 219 17.98 5.69 1.51
C ASP A 219 19.52 5.79 1.58
N ARG A 220 20.13 5.10 2.54
CA ARG A 220 21.60 5.11 2.71
C ARG A 220 22.30 4.41 1.54
N PRO A 221 23.58 4.77 1.24
CA PRO A 221 24.26 4.32 0.03
C PRO A 221 24.38 2.81 -0.16
N LEU A 222 24.54 2.03 0.92
CA LEU A 222 24.76 0.59 0.83
C LEU A 222 23.49 -0.19 0.50
N VAL A 223 22.28 0.40 0.72
CA VAL A 223 21.01 -0.27 0.40
C VAL A 223 20.95 -0.74 -1.05
N HIS A 224 21.46 0.06 -1.98
CA HIS A 224 21.49 -0.29 -3.40
C HIS A 224 22.40 -1.49 -3.71
N GLY A 225 23.53 -1.61 -2.99
CA GLY A 225 24.39 -2.79 -3.06
C GLY A 225 23.71 -4.05 -2.53
N TYR A 226 23.01 -3.91 -1.41
CA TYR A 226 22.25 -5.02 -0.81
C TYR A 226 21.12 -5.49 -1.70
N LEU A 227 20.36 -4.58 -2.32
CA LEU A 227 19.27 -4.93 -3.23
C LEU A 227 19.76 -5.58 -4.52
N ARG A 228 20.88 -5.10 -5.10
CA ARG A 228 21.49 -5.78 -6.26
C ARG A 228 21.93 -7.21 -5.91
N GLY A 229 22.60 -7.39 -4.76
CA GLY A 229 22.97 -8.71 -4.28
C GLY A 229 21.75 -9.62 -4.08
N LEU A 230 20.68 -9.11 -3.45
CA LEU A 230 19.43 -9.83 -3.27
C LEU A 230 18.80 -10.22 -4.61
N ASN A 231 18.77 -9.30 -5.58
CA ASN A 231 18.28 -9.57 -6.94
C ASN A 231 19.12 -10.66 -7.61
N GLU A 232 20.44 -10.52 -7.64
CA GLU A 232 21.37 -11.46 -8.30
C GLU A 232 21.29 -12.87 -7.70
N GLU A 233 21.11 -12.96 -6.38
CA GLU A 233 21.04 -14.24 -5.67
C GLU A 233 19.66 -14.88 -5.63
N SER A 234 18.59 -14.16 -6.03
CA SER A 234 17.23 -14.68 -5.94
C SER A 234 16.37 -14.31 -7.16
N PHE A 235 15.49 -13.33 -7.05
CA PHE A 235 14.43 -13.06 -8.04
C PHE A 235 14.95 -12.59 -9.40
N GLY A 236 16.15 -12.05 -9.50
CA GLY A 236 16.77 -11.68 -10.77
C GLY A 236 17.19 -12.86 -11.65
N GLN A 237 17.11 -14.09 -11.13
CA GLN A 237 17.38 -15.33 -11.89
C GLN A 237 16.17 -15.81 -12.69
N ALA A 238 15.01 -15.16 -12.59
CA ALA A 238 13.79 -15.51 -13.29
C ALA A 238 13.17 -14.28 -13.99
N ASP A 239 12.68 -14.46 -15.22
CA ASP A 239 12.14 -13.36 -16.04
C ASP A 239 10.66 -13.02 -15.73
N ASP A 240 10.00 -13.80 -14.87
CA ASP A 240 8.57 -13.74 -14.57
C ASP A 240 8.26 -13.33 -13.12
N ILE A 241 9.23 -12.81 -12.40
CA ILE A 241 9.06 -12.26 -11.05
C ILE A 241 8.91 -10.75 -11.11
N ILE A 242 7.94 -10.20 -10.38
CA ILE A 242 7.80 -8.76 -10.15
C ILE A 242 8.12 -8.41 -8.69
N THR A 243 8.74 -7.26 -8.50
CA THR A 243 9.10 -6.79 -7.17
C THR A 243 8.64 -5.35 -6.95
N VAL A 244 8.18 -5.04 -5.75
CA VAL A 244 7.84 -3.68 -5.35
C VAL A 244 8.46 -3.37 -3.99
N GLY A 245 9.14 -2.23 -3.88
CA GLY A 245 9.68 -1.73 -2.63
C GLY A 245 8.77 -0.69 -2.00
N GLU A 246 8.52 -0.80 -0.71
CA GLU A 246 7.97 0.31 0.05
C GLU A 246 9.08 1.26 0.47
N LEU A 247 8.96 2.53 0.06
CA LEU A 247 9.95 3.56 0.38
C LEU A 247 9.38 4.61 1.33
N SER A 248 9.82 4.56 2.56
CA SER A 248 9.46 5.55 3.59
C SER A 248 10.31 6.81 3.43
N SER A 249 9.68 7.98 3.32
CA SER A 249 10.36 9.29 3.31
C SER A 249 11.47 9.45 2.25
N THR A 250 11.28 8.86 1.08
CA THR A 250 12.23 8.86 -0.05
C THR A 250 12.15 10.12 -0.92
N THR A 251 13.00 10.22 -1.94
CA THR A 251 12.98 11.25 -2.99
C THR A 251 12.71 10.66 -4.37
N ILE A 252 12.40 11.53 -5.35
CA ILE A 252 12.22 11.11 -6.74
C ILE A 252 13.50 10.46 -7.29
N GLU A 253 14.66 11.04 -7.00
CA GLU A 253 15.97 10.54 -7.43
C GLU A 253 16.22 9.13 -6.90
N ASN A 254 15.87 8.88 -5.63
CA ASN A 254 15.98 7.55 -5.06
C ASN A 254 14.96 6.59 -5.69
N CYS A 255 13.70 6.99 -5.90
CA CYS A 255 12.72 6.17 -6.62
C CYS A 255 13.22 5.74 -8.01
N ILE A 256 13.83 6.67 -8.77
CA ILE A 256 14.47 6.38 -10.05
C ILE A 256 15.58 5.35 -9.87
N ARG A 257 16.45 5.55 -8.88
CA ARG A 257 17.59 4.67 -8.64
C ARG A 257 17.17 3.24 -8.32
N TYR A 258 16.16 3.04 -7.48
CA TYR A 258 15.61 1.73 -7.13
C TYR A 258 14.96 0.99 -8.32
N THR A 259 14.39 1.73 -9.28
CA THR A 259 13.54 1.14 -10.32
C THR A 259 14.13 1.18 -11.72
N LYS A 260 15.27 1.82 -11.89
CA LYS A 260 15.95 1.87 -13.19
C LYS A 260 16.47 0.48 -13.58
N PRO A 261 16.07 -0.10 -14.72
CA PRO A 261 16.38 -1.49 -15.08
C PRO A 261 17.87 -1.83 -15.04
N GLU A 262 18.74 -0.89 -15.41
CA GLU A 262 20.19 -1.10 -15.42
C GLU A 262 20.78 -1.32 -14.02
N ASN A 263 20.09 -0.83 -12.98
CA ASN A 263 20.55 -0.98 -11.61
C ASN A 263 20.24 -2.36 -11.03
N LYS A 264 19.34 -3.13 -11.64
CA LYS A 264 18.95 -4.48 -11.22
C LYS A 264 18.60 -4.54 -9.72
N GLU A 265 17.72 -3.64 -9.29
CA GLU A 265 17.25 -3.61 -7.91
C GLU A 265 15.80 -4.10 -7.84
N LEU A 266 14.83 -3.23 -8.07
CA LEU A 266 13.40 -3.52 -7.97
C LEU A 266 12.66 -3.20 -9.28
N SER A 267 11.51 -3.85 -9.51
CA SER A 267 10.68 -3.57 -10.69
C SER A 267 9.97 -2.22 -10.55
N MET A 268 9.51 -1.88 -9.36
CA MET A 268 8.77 -0.66 -9.04
C MET A 268 8.84 -0.33 -7.56
N VAL A 269 8.35 0.85 -7.18
CA VAL A 269 8.31 1.31 -5.77
C VAL A 269 7.01 2.03 -5.44
N PHE A 270 6.59 1.94 -4.16
CA PHE A 270 5.60 2.80 -3.55
C PHE A 270 6.24 4.07 -3.01
N SER A 271 5.59 5.21 -3.27
CA SER A 271 5.90 6.49 -2.67
C SER A 271 4.63 7.05 -2.03
N PHE A 272 4.68 7.51 -0.79
CA PHE A 272 3.51 7.98 -0.04
C PHE A 272 3.28 9.49 -0.12
N HIS A 273 4.03 10.23 -0.93
CA HIS A 273 3.98 11.68 -0.96
C HIS A 273 2.61 12.23 -1.32
N HIS A 274 1.95 11.64 -2.33
CA HIS A 274 0.60 11.99 -2.76
C HIS A 274 -0.49 11.70 -1.71
N LEU A 275 -0.19 10.84 -0.72
CA LEU A 275 -1.08 10.51 0.40
C LEU A 275 -0.82 11.38 1.65
N LYS A 276 0.08 12.36 1.58
CA LYS A 276 0.40 13.26 2.70
C LYS A 276 -0.03 14.73 2.45
N VAL A 277 -0.80 14.97 1.39
CA VAL A 277 -1.24 16.33 1.00
C VAL A 277 -2.32 16.93 1.89
N ASP A 278 -2.86 16.14 2.81
CA ASP A 278 -3.82 16.53 3.84
C ASP A 278 -3.24 16.41 5.26
N TYR A 279 -1.91 16.21 5.39
CA TYR A 279 -1.25 16.13 6.70
C TYR A 279 -0.99 17.52 7.25
N ASP A 280 -1.20 17.66 8.56
CA ASP A 280 -0.71 18.80 9.33
C ASP A 280 0.75 18.53 9.75
N GLU A 281 1.64 19.48 9.51
CA GLU A 281 3.08 19.31 9.79
C GLU A 281 3.38 19.12 11.29
N GLN A 282 2.54 19.74 12.18
CA GLN A 282 2.73 19.65 13.61
C GLN A 282 2.06 18.41 14.22
N ASN A 283 0.96 17.96 13.62
CA ASN A 283 0.22 16.79 14.09
C ASN A 283 -0.41 16.04 12.90
N PRO A 284 0.21 14.96 12.42
CA PRO A 284 -0.30 14.18 11.28
C PRO A 284 -1.71 13.61 11.48
N TRP A 285 -2.18 13.50 12.73
CA TRP A 285 -3.52 13.02 13.04
C TRP A 285 -4.60 14.09 12.87
N ARG A 286 -4.22 15.38 12.87
CA ARG A 286 -5.19 16.45 12.64
C ARG A 286 -5.76 16.38 11.23
N ILE A 287 -7.09 16.42 11.12
CA ILE A 287 -7.78 16.40 9.83
C ILE A 287 -7.68 17.79 9.19
N ARG A 288 -7.20 17.83 7.97
CA ARG A 288 -7.18 19.01 7.09
C ARG A 288 -7.78 18.66 5.73
N ALA A 289 -8.32 19.66 5.05
CA ALA A 289 -8.63 19.51 3.63
C ALA A 289 -7.33 19.21 2.85
N PHE A 290 -7.40 18.31 1.89
CA PHE A 290 -6.23 18.01 1.07
C PHE A 290 -5.87 19.19 0.15
N ASP A 291 -4.58 19.38 -0.03
CA ASP A 291 -4.04 20.36 -0.96
C ASP A 291 -4.04 19.76 -2.37
N PHE A 292 -5.06 20.13 -3.17
CA PHE A 292 -5.25 19.59 -4.51
C PHE A 292 -4.14 20.00 -5.48
N GLN A 293 -3.62 21.23 -5.38
CA GLN A 293 -2.52 21.66 -6.24
C GLN A 293 -1.25 20.88 -5.92
N LYS A 294 -0.94 20.71 -4.62
CA LYS A 294 0.18 19.89 -4.17
C LYS A 294 0.03 18.44 -4.64
N LEU A 295 -1.19 17.87 -4.58
CA LEU A 295 -1.46 16.52 -5.10
C LEU A 295 -1.12 16.40 -6.58
N LYS A 296 -1.59 17.34 -7.41
CA LYS A 296 -1.31 17.37 -8.85
C LYS A 296 0.19 17.49 -9.14
N HIS A 297 0.87 18.41 -8.48
CA HIS A 297 2.30 18.62 -8.66
C HIS A 297 3.09 17.35 -8.28
N ILE A 298 2.81 16.73 -7.13
CA ILE A 298 3.48 15.49 -6.75
C ILE A 298 3.27 14.40 -7.79
N ILE A 299 2.03 14.15 -8.24
CA ILE A 299 1.76 13.13 -9.25
C ILE A 299 2.49 13.47 -10.56
N THR A 300 2.45 14.72 -11.01
CA THR A 300 3.11 15.18 -12.23
C THR A 300 4.62 15.01 -12.17
N ASP A 301 5.26 15.41 -11.06
CA ASP A 301 6.70 15.32 -10.87
C ASP A 301 7.17 13.87 -10.90
N TRP A 302 6.49 12.97 -10.14
CA TRP A 302 6.81 11.54 -10.16
C TRP A 302 6.61 10.91 -11.53
N GLN A 303 5.47 11.18 -12.19
CA GLN A 303 5.19 10.66 -13.54
C GLN A 303 6.23 11.13 -14.56
N THR A 304 6.56 12.40 -14.54
CA THR A 304 7.50 12.99 -15.50
C THR A 304 8.93 12.49 -15.27
N ALA A 305 9.42 12.56 -14.03
CA ALA A 305 10.80 12.22 -13.74
C ALA A 305 11.09 10.72 -13.92
N LEU A 306 10.18 9.82 -13.45
CA LEU A 306 10.40 8.38 -13.62
C LEU A 306 10.31 7.96 -15.10
N GLN A 307 9.40 8.53 -15.90
CA GLN A 307 9.35 8.19 -17.33
C GLN A 307 10.59 8.64 -18.09
N GLU A 308 11.14 9.83 -17.77
CA GLU A 308 12.34 10.35 -18.42
C GLU A 308 13.59 9.54 -18.08
N ALA A 309 13.64 9.01 -16.85
CA ALA A 309 14.76 8.21 -16.38
C ALA A 309 14.61 6.70 -16.63
N GLY A 310 13.47 6.23 -17.14
CA GLY A 310 13.18 4.81 -17.34
C GLY A 310 12.78 4.05 -16.08
N GLY A 311 12.46 4.76 -14.99
CA GLY A 311 11.93 4.17 -13.76
C GLY A 311 10.45 3.80 -13.87
N TRP A 312 9.90 3.14 -12.82
CA TRP A 312 8.51 2.65 -12.81
C TRP A 312 7.81 2.88 -11.47
N ASN A 313 6.55 3.33 -11.53
CA ASN A 313 5.70 3.57 -10.35
C ASN A 313 4.78 2.38 -10.04
N ALA A 314 4.58 2.10 -8.76
CA ALA A 314 3.40 1.44 -8.26
C ALA A 314 2.32 2.51 -7.98
N LEU A 315 1.15 2.38 -8.61
CA LEU A 315 0.05 3.36 -8.53
C LEU A 315 -0.96 2.86 -7.49
N PHE A 316 -1.22 3.63 -6.43
CA PHE A 316 -2.18 3.25 -5.40
C PHE A 316 -2.81 4.46 -4.71
N TRP A 317 -4.06 4.33 -4.32
CA TRP A 317 -4.77 5.29 -3.45
C TRP A 317 -4.90 4.81 -2.02
N CYS A 318 -5.07 3.49 -1.84
CA CYS A 318 -5.29 2.87 -0.56
C CYS A 318 -4.30 1.74 -0.32
N CYS A 319 -4.06 1.44 0.95
CA CYS A 319 -3.46 0.19 1.44
C CYS A 319 -3.94 -0.04 2.88
N HIS A 320 -3.50 -1.13 3.50
CA HIS A 320 -3.85 -1.48 4.88
C HIS A 320 -3.34 -0.47 5.95
N ASP A 321 -2.49 0.48 5.54
CA ASP A 321 -1.91 1.54 6.40
C ASP A 321 -2.45 2.94 6.11
N GLN A 322 -3.44 3.07 5.21
CA GLN A 322 -4.00 4.36 4.84
C GLN A 322 -5.53 4.34 4.94
N PRO A 323 -6.16 5.41 5.45
CA PRO A 323 -7.61 5.55 5.42
C PRO A 323 -8.16 5.43 3.99
N ARG A 324 -9.43 5.07 3.85
CA ARG A 324 -10.11 4.91 2.56
C ARG A 324 -10.07 6.19 1.74
N VAL A 325 -9.58 6.12 0.51
CA VAL A 325 -9.40 7.28 -0.37
C VAL A 325 -10.71 7.99 -0.67
N LEU A 326 -11.82 7.24 -0.81
CA LEU A 326 -13.15 7.82 -1.06
C LEU A 326 -13.57 8.80 0.04
N SER A 327 -13.34 8.45 1.32
CA SER A 327 -13.64 9.32 2.46
C SER A 327 -12.63 10.45 2.63
N ARG A 328 -11.45 10.35 2.02
CA ARG A 328 -10.33 11.27 2.20
C ARG A 328 -10.23 12.32 1.11
N TYR A 329 -10.31 11.91 -0.16
CA TYR A 329 -10.16 12.79 -1.34
C TYR A 329 -11.42 12.82 -2.23
N GLY A 330 -12.38 11.94 -1.98
CA GLY A 330 -13.66 11.89 -2.66
C GLY A 330 -14.78 12.59 -1.89
N ASN A 331 -16.01 12.15 -2.15
CA ASN A 331 -17.22 12.56 -1.44
C ASN A 331 -18.07 11.34 -1.16
N ASP A 332 -17.86 10.72 -0.01
CA ASP A 332 -18.51 9.49 0.42
C ASP A 332 -19.95 9.71 0.95
N LYS A 333 -20.47 10.94 0.89
CA LYS A 333 -21.82 11.30 1.35
C LYS A 333 -22.77 11.59 0.19
N GLU A 334 -22.46 12.62 -0.61
CA GLU A 334 -23.38 13.12 -1.64
C GLU A 334 -23.11 12.51 -3.03
N TYR A 335 -21.82 12.18 -3.30
CA TYR A 335 -21.40 11.64 -4.61
C TYR A 335 -20.52 10.39 -4.48
N PRO A 336 -20.86 9.37 -3.67
CA PRO A 336 -19.95 8.26 -3.36
C PRO A 336 -19.53 7.49 -4.62
N VAL A 337 -20.47 7.03 -5.42
CA VAL A 337 -20.19 6.25 -6.65
C VAL A 337 -19.41 7.07 -7.66
N ARG A 338 -19.83 8.31 -7.90
CA ARG A 338 -19.21 9.16 -8.91
C ARG A 338 -17.78 9.55 -8.54
N SER A 339 -17.55 9.92 -7.27
CA SER A 339 -16.20 10.29 -6.82
C SER A 339 -15.27 9.08 -6.70
N ALA A 340 -15.76 7.88 -6.36
CA ALA A 340 -14.97 6.67 -6.41
C ALA A 340 -14.48 6.34 -7.83
N LYS A 341 -15.39 6.40 -8.82
CA LYS A 341 -15.04 6.22 -10.24
C LYS A 341 -14.05 7.28 -10.74
N MET A 342 -14.23 8.55 -10.32
CA MET A 342 -13.31 9.64 -10.66
C MET A 342 -11.93 9.41 -10.11
N LEU A 343 -11.79 9.03 -8.83
CA LEU A 343 -10.50 8.72 -8.21
C LEU A 343 -9.79 7.56 -8.93
N ALA A 344 -10.52 6.49 -9.28
CA ALA A 344 -9.98 5.38 -10.05
C ALA A 344 -9.42 5.83 -11.42
N THR A 345 -10.20 6.62 -12.17
CA THR A 345 -9.77 7.15 -13.47
C THR A 345 -8.54 8.03 -13.36
N ALA A 346 -8.52 8.92 -12.37
CA ALA A 346 -7.44 9.88 -12.16
C ALA A 346 -6.08 9.21 -11.98
N LEU A 347 -6.04 8.04 -11.34
CA LEU A 347 -4.78 7.35 -11.03
C LEU A 347 -4.49 6.16 -11.97
N TYR A 348 -5.48 5.30 -12.22
CA TYR A 348 -5.21 4.00 -12.86
C TYR A 348 -5.02 4.07 -14.37
N LEU A 349 -5.16 5.23 -15.00
CA LEU A 349 -4.76 5.48 -16.40
C LEU A 349 -3.36 6.15 -16.52
N LEU A 350 -2.68 6.41 -15.41
CA LEU A 350 -1.30 6.91 -15.39
C LEU A 350 -0.29 5.81 -15.79
N ARG A 351 0.96 6.22 -16.08
CA ARG A 351 2.06 5.29 -16.33
C ARG A 351 2.53 4.66 -15.00
N GLY A 352 2.45 3.35 -14.89
CA GLY A 352 2.75 2.58 -13.70
C GLY A 352 1.88 1.34 -13.58
N THR A 353 2.12 0.52 -12.56
CA THR A 353 1.33 -0.69 -12.27
C THR A 353 0.30 -0.37 -11.19
N PRO A 354 -1.03 -0.52 -11.46
CA PRO A 354 -2.07 -0.32 -10.46
C PRO A 354 -2.01 -1.34 -9.32
N TYR A 355 -2.17 -0.84 -8.10
CA TYR A 355 -2.39 -1.61 -6.88
C TYR A 355 -3.72 -1.21 -6.28
N ILE A 356 -4.69 -2.09 -6.34
CA ILE A 356 -6.06 -1.89 -5.85
C ILE A 356 -6.16 -2.55 -4.48
N TYR A 357 -6.53 -1.78 -3.46
CA TYR A 357 -6.72 -2.32 -2.12
C TYR A 357 -8.13 -2.89 -1.96
N GLN A 358 -8.27 -4.05 -1.28
CA GLN A 358 -9.57 -4.70 -1.05
C GLN A 358 -10.65 -3.71 -0.58
N GLY A 359 -11.80 -3.74 -1.27
CA GLY A 359 -12.95 -2.86 -1.01
C GLY A 359 -12.89 -1.48 -1.67
N GLU A 360 -11.75 -1.07 -2.24
CA GLU A 360 -11.67 0.16 -3.02
C GLU A 360 -12.55 0.08 -4.27
N GLU A 361 -12.54 -1.08 -4.93
CA GLU A 361 -13.30 -1.38 -6.14
C GLU A 361 -14.82 -1.42 -5.97
N ILE A 362 -15.32 -1.46 -4.73
CA ILE A 362 -16.76 -1.36 -4.44
C ILE A 362 -17.13 -0.04 -3.74
N GLY A 363 -16.13 0.84 -3.54
CA GLY A 363 -16.33 2.15 -2.91
C GLY A 363 -16.51 2.08 -1.39
N MET A 364 -15.81 1.18 -0.68
CA MET A 364 -15.80 1.17 0.79
C MET A 364 -15.28 2.49 1.35
N THR A 365 -15.91 2.92 2.45
CA THR A 365 -15.60 4.17 3.15
C THR A 365 -14.80 3.91 4.43
N ASN A 366 -14.37 5.00 5.10
CA ASN A 366 -13.89 4.90 6.46
C ASN A 366 -14.97 4.30 7.38
N ALA A 367 -14.53 3.66 8.46
CA ALA A 367 -15.41 2.99 9.42
C ALA A 367 -16.24 3.97 10.25
N TYR A 368 -15.67 5.16 10.53
CA TYR A 368 -16.29 6.19 11.38
C TYR A 368 -16.68 5.69 12.78
N PHE A 369 -15.86 4.81 13.37
CA PHE A 369 -16.07 4.31 14.73
C PHE A 369 -16.20 5.46 15.74
N ASP A 370 -17.16 5.36 16.66
CA ASP A 370 -17.50 6.40 17.62
C ASP A 370 -16.94 6.17 19.03
N LYS A 371 -16.27 5.02 19.27
CA LYS A 371 -15.69 4.63 20.56
C LYS A 371 -14.28 4.08 20.41
N LEU A 372 -13.43 4.37 21.41
CA LEU A 372 -12.04 3.89 21.43
C LEU A 372 -11.94 2.35 21.38
N GLU A 373 -12.87 1.64 22.02
CA GLU A 373 -12.87 0.18 22.11
C GLU A 373 -13.06 -0.52 20.75
N GLN A 374 -13.51 0.20 19.72
CA GLN A 374 -13.64 -0.33 18.36
C GLN A 374 -12.32 -0.31 17.58
N TYR A 375 -11.36 0.50 18.04
CA TYR A 375 -10.04 0.60 17.40
C TYR A 375 -9.10 -0.50 17.90
N ARG A 376 -8.33 -1.09 17.00
CA ARG A 376 -7.35 -2.17 17.24
C ARG A 376 -5.92 -1.74 16.93
N ASP A 377 -5.74 -0.71 16.12
CA ASP A 377 -4.44 -0.19 15.75
C ASP A 377 -3.73 0.46 16.93
N ILE A 378 -2.55 -0.07 17.28
CA ILE A 378 -1.75 0.44 18.39
C ILE A 378 -1.37 1.92 18.21
N ALA A 379 -1.13 2.37 16.97
CA ALA A 379 -0.82 3.76 16.70
C ALA A 379 -2.03 4.68 16.99
N ALA A 380 -3.25 4.21 16.71
CA ALA A 380 -4.48 4.94 17.03
C ALA A 380 -4.70 5.03 18.54
N VAL A 381 -4.53 3.92 19.27
CA VAL A 381 -4.66 3.88 20.73
C VAL A 381 -3.64 4.79 21.40
N ASN A 382 -2.36 4.72 21.00
CA ASN A 382 -1.30 5.57 21.52
C ASN A 382 -1.56 7.06 21.22
N CYS A 383 -2.03 7.35 20.01
CA CYS A 383 -2.39 8.73 19.64
C CYS A 383 -3.54 9.27 20.50
N TYR A 384 -4.58 8.47 20.74
CA TYR A 384 -5.69 8.85 21.59
C TYR A 384 -5.24 9.20 23.02
N GLN A 385 -4.35 8.42 23.61
CA GLN A 385 -3.78 8.68 24.94
C GLN A 385 -2.94 9.96 24.95
N CYS A 386 -2.08 10.12 23.96
CA CYS A 386 -1.25 11.34 23.84
C CYS A 386 -2.11 12.62 23.69
N MET A 387 -3.19 12.56 22.90
CA MET A 387 -4.13 13.68 22.78
C MET A 387 -4.90 13.96 24.08
N MET A 388 -5.21 12.91 24.85
CA MET A 388 -5.82 13.08 26.18
C MET A 388 -4.88 13.83 27.13
N GLU A 389 -3.61 13.47 27.17
CA GLU A 389 -2.57 14.15 27.96
C GLU A 389 -2.38 15.61 27.53
N GLN A 390 -2.56 15.91 26.24
CA GLN A 390 -2.51 17.26 25.67
C GLN A 390 -3.80 18.07 25.92
N GLY A 391 -4.82 17.48 26.56
CA GLY A 391 -6.05 18.17 26.93
C GLY A 391 -7.12 18.28 25.83
N TYR A 392 -7.02 17.47 24.76
CA TYR A 392 -8.10 17.39 23.77
C TYR A 392 -9.34 16.72 24.37
N ASP A 393 -10.53 17.22 24.04
CA ASP A 393 -11.79 16.57 24.41
C ASP A 393 -11.99 15.24 23.66
N GLU A 394 -12.89 14.42 24.14
CA GLU A 394 -13.13 13.08 23.60
C GLU A 394 -13.66 13.14 22.14
N GLU A 395 -14.55 14.07 21.85
CA GLU A 395 -15.10 14.26 20.51
C GLU A 395 -14.00 14.56 19.48
N ALA A 396 -13.06 15.46 19.82
CA ALA A 396 -11.93 15.77 18.96
C ALA A 396 -11.00 14.56 18.77
N ARG A 397 -10.72 13.80 19.83
CA ARG A 397 -9.89 12.59 19.77
C ARG A 397 -10.51 11.53 18.85
N ILE A 398 -11.78 11.20 19.03
CA ILE A 398 -12.50 10.25 18.19
C ILE A 398 -12.56 10.74 16.74
N ARG A 399 -12.88 12.01 16.51
CA ARG A 399 -12.90 12.59 15.15
C ARG A 399 -11.57 12.43 14.42
N TYR A 400 -10.44 12.59 15.11
CA TYR A 400 -9.13 12.38 14.50
C TYR A 400 -8.88 10.92 14.15
N LEU A 401 -9.26 9.97 15.01
CA LEU A 401 -9.19 8.55 14.71
C LEU A 401 -10.08 8.17 13.52
N GLN A 402 -11.30 8.69 13.45
CA GLN A 402 -12.22 8.47 12.31
C GLN A 402 -11.60 8.90 10.97
N GLY A 403 -10.77 9.93 10.97
CA GLY A 403 -10.13 10.41 9.74
C GLY A 403 -8.78 9.77 9.41
N ARG A 404 -8.06 9.24 10.42
CA ARG A 404 -6.63 8.92 10.27
C ARG A 404 -6.23 7.51 10.66
N SER A 405 -7.01 6.79 11.49
CA SER A 405 -6.65 5.45 11.90
C SER A 405 -6.54 4.49 10.70
N ARG A 406 -5.54 3.62 10.74
CA ARG A 406 -5.36 2.50 9.81
C ARG A 406 -6.54 1.52 9.88
N ASP A 407 -7.24 1.44 11.02
CA ASP A 407 -8.42 0.59 11.19
C ASP A 407 -9.54 0.90 10.18
N ASN A 408 -9.62 2.14 9.68
CA ASN A 408 -10.53 2.50 8.60
C ASN A 408 -10.35 1.64 7.33
N ALA A 409 -9.14 1.18 7.05
CA ALA A 409 -8.86 0.28 5.94
C ALA A 409 -8.91 -1.19 6.33
N ARG A 410 -8.90 -1.52 7.64
CA ARG A 410 -8.80 -2.89 8.16
C ARG A 410 -10.14 -3.52 8.53
N THR A 411 -11.26 -2.79 8.31
CA THR A 411 -12.60 -3.36 8.46
C THR A 411 -12.82 -4.53 7.51
N PRO A 412 -13.65 -5.52 7.89
CA PRO A 412 -13.97 -6.67 7.05
C PRO A 412 -14.50 -6.26 5.67
N MET A 413 -14.10 -7.02 4.65
CA MET A 413 -14.60 -6.88 3.28
C MET A 413 -16.10 -7.11 3.25
N GLN A 414 -16.82 -6.23 2.57
CA GLN A 414 -18.27 -6.24 2.49
C GLN A 414 -18.74 -7.08 1.30
N TRP A 415 -18.97 -8.39 1.52
CA TRP A 415 -19.36 -9.32 0.46
C TRP A 415 -20.86 -9.27 0.13
N SER A 416 -21.70 -9.09 1.16
CA SER A 416 -23.16 -9.05 1.00
C SER A 416 -23.83 -8.19 2.07
N ASP A 417 -25.16 -8.08 1.98
CA ASP A 417 -26.05 -7.47 2.97
C ASP A 417 -26.45 -8.42 4.11
N GLU A 418 -25.84 -9.61 4.18
CA GLU A 418 -26.07 -10.61 5.22
C GLU A 418 -25.32 -10.26 6.52
N THR A 419 -25.59 -11.04 7.57
CA THR A 419 -24.93 -10.90 8.87
C THR A 419 -23.41 -10.83 8.68
N TYR A 420 -22.77 -9.93 9.42
CA TYR A 420 -21.33 -9.65 9.32
C TYR A 420 -20.82 -9.40 7.89
N ALA A 421 -21.68 -8.77 7.07
CA ALA A 421 -21.39 -8.40 5.69
C ALA A 421 -21.01 -9.62 4.79
N GLY A 422 -21.41 -10.85 5.15
CA GLY A 422 -21.00 -12.08 4.48
C GLY A 422 -19.51 -12.40 4.61
N PHE A 423 -18.80 -11.66 5.46
CA PHE A 423 -17.40 -11.92 5.77
C PHE A 423 -17.23 -13.18 6.63
N SER A 424 -18.03 -13.33 7.68
CA SER A 424 -18.00 -14.41 8.67
C SER A 424 -19.42 -14.75 9.12
N ASP A 425 -19.60 -15.90 9.80
CA ASP A 425 -20.85 -16.28 10.48
C ASP A 425 -20.84 -15.92 11.97
N ILE A 426 -19.69 -15.47 12.49
CA ILE A 426 -19.52 -15.01 13.87
C ILE A 426 -18.97 -13.58 13.90
N GLU A 427 -18.92 -12.97 15.08
CA GLU A 427 -18.42 -11.60 15.26
C GLU A 427 -16.97 -11.46 14.77
N PRO A 428 -16.67 -10.55 13.82
CA PRO A 428 -15.33 -10.32 13.32
C PRO A 428 -14.39 -9.72 14.38
N TRP A 429 -13.07 -9.94 14.20
CA TRP A 429 -12.00 -9.44 15.07
C TRP A 429 -12.00 -7.90 15.24
N ILE A 430 -12.57 -7.18 14.28
CA ILE A 430 -12.78 -5.73 14.28
C ILE A 430 -14.19 -5.42 13.79
N SER A 431 -14.80 -4.35 14.29
CA SER A 431 -16.14 -3.95 13.92
C SER A 431 -16.30 -3.67 12.42
N LEU A 432 -17.48 -3.91 11.89
CA LEU A 432 -17.85 -3.60 10.51
C LEU A 432 -18.04 -2.09 10.31
N THR A 433 -17.94 -1.65 9.05
CA THR A 433 -18.49 -0.37 8.62
C THR A 433 -20.01 -0.49 8.50
N GLU A 434 -20.78 0.44 9.08
CA GLU A 434 -22.25 0.34 9.19
C GLU A 434 -22.98 0.34 7.85
N ASN A 435 -22.32 0.72 6.75
CA ASN A 435 -22.94 0.85 5.43
C ASN A 435 -22.86 -0.41 4.56
N TYR A 436 -22.54 -1.57 5.12
CA TYR A 436 -22.40 -2.83 4.36
C TYR A 436 -23.70 -3.32 3.73
N ASP A 437 -24.86 -2.87 4.20
CA ASP A 437 -26.15 -3.14 3.60
C ASP A 437 -26.33 -2.49 2.22
N SER A 438 -25.63 -1.38 1.98
CA SER A 438 -25.72 -0.59 0.74
C SER A 438 -24.47 -0.67 -0.12
N ILE A 439 -23.28 -0.81 0.47
CA ILE A 439 -22.00 -0.96 -0.20
C ILE A 439 -21.50 -2.38 0.03
N ASN A 440 -21.62 -3.25 -0.95
CA ASN A 440 -21.11 -4.62 -0.90
C ASN A 440 -20.93 -5.22 -2.29
N VAL A 441 -20.17 -6.31 -2.36
CA VAL A 441 -19.85 -7.00 -3.62
C VAL A 441 -21.11 -7.51 -4.32
N LYS A 442 -22.04 -8.15 -3.60
CA LYS A 442 -23.28 -8.72 -4.18
C LYS A 442 -24.05 -7.66 -4.95
N ARG A 443 -24.34 -6.52 -4.32
CA ARG A 443 -25.04 -5.39 -4.98
C ARG A 443 -24.22 -4.80 -6.13
N SER A 444 -22.91 -4.68 -5.95
CA SER A 444 -22.04 -4.15 -6.99
C SER A 444 -21.97 -5.05 -8.22
N MET A 445 -22.08 -6.36 -8.05
CA MET A 445 -22.16 -7.33 -9.16
C MET A 445 -23.49 -7.25 -9.93
N GLU A 446 -24.59 -6.94 -9.24
CA GLU A 446 -25.94 -6.83 -9.83
C GLU A 446 -26.16 -5.50 -10.56
N ASP A 447 -25.44 -4.44 -10.19
CA ASP A 447 -25.57 -3.10 -10.78
C ASP A 447 -24.48 -2.87 -11.84
N PRO A 448 -24.83 -2.88 -13.15
CA PRO A 448 -23.88 -2.64 -14.22
C PRO A 448 -23.22 -1.26 -14.19
N ASP A 449 -23.81 -0.29 -13.47
CA ASP A 449 -23.25 1.05 -13.27
C ASP A 449 -22.53 1.21 -11.92
N SER A 450 -22.20 0.11 -11.26
CA SER A 450 -21.48 0.13 -9.98
C SER A 450 -20.02 0.60 -10.13
N VAL A 451 -19.38 0.90 -9.00
CA VAL A 451 -17.94 1.18 -8.94
C VAL A 451 -17.15 -0.05 -9.40
N LEU A 452 -17.59 -1.28 -9.05
CA LEU A 452 -16.94 -2.54 -9.41
C LEU A 452 -16.83 -2.74 -10.93
N HIS A 453 -17.95 -2.58 -11.64
CA HIS A 453 -17.95 -2.71 -13.10
C HIS A 453 -17.09 -1.64 -13.77
N TYR A 454 -17.05 -0.44 -13.21
CA TYR A 454 -16.20 0.63 -13.70
C TYR A 454 -14.70 0.33 -13.50
N TYR A 455 -14.29 -0.20 -12.34
CA TYR A 455 -12.91 -0.67 -12.12
C TYR A 455 -12.53 -1.77 -13.10
N ARG A 456 -13.43 -2.74 -13.30
CA ARG A 456 -13.23 -3.80 -14.29
C ARG A 456 -13.03 -3.24 -15.70
N GLU A 457 -13.81 -2.24 -16.10
CA GLU A 457 -13.66 -1.57 -17.41
C GLU A 457 -12.31 -0.86 -17.51
N LEU A 458 -11.86 -0.12 -16.49
CA LEU A 458 -10.54 0.52 -16.46
C LEU A 458 -9.40 -0.51 -16.59
N ILE A 459 -9.53 -1.68 -15.93
CA ILE A 459 -8.56 -2.77 -16.04
C ILE A 459 -8.54 -3.34 -17.47
N GLN A 460 -9.70 -3.53 -18.08
CA GLN A 460 -9.80 -4.00 -19.47
C GLN A 460 -9.18 -3.00 -20.44
N LEU A 461 -9.49 -1.70 -20.32
CA LEU A 461 -8.89 -0.65 -21.13
C LEU A 461 -7.36 -0.64 -21.00
N ARG A 462 -6.82 -0.83 -19.78
CA ARG A 462 -5.37 -0.93 -19.59
C ARG A 462 -4.77 -2.13 -20.34
N LYS A 463 -5.46 -3.26 -20.37
CA LYS A 463 -4.98 -4.47 -21.08
C LYS A 463 -5.11 -4.33 -22.60
N GLU A 464 -6.09 -3.60 -23.07
CA GLU A 464 -6.38 -3.39 -24.49
C GLU A 464 -5.50 -2.30 -25.14
N TYR A 465 -5.28 -1.16 -24.43
CA TYR A 465 -4.62 -0.01 -24.99
C TYR A 465 -3.18 0.16 -24.48
N GLU A 466 -2.20 -0.08 -25.36
CA GLU A 466 -0.78 0.05 -25.03
C GLU A 466 -0.41 1.49 -24.60
N VAL A 467 -1.12 2.50 -25.12
CA VAL A 467 -0.92 3.90 -24.71
C VAL A 467 -1.18 4.13 -23.22
N ILE A 468 -2.06 3.35 -22.59
CA ILE A 468 -2.28 3.39 -21.13
C ILE A 468 -1.11 2.76 -20.39
N GLN A 469 -0.52 1.70 -20.95
CA GLN A 469 0.60 0.97 -20.35
C GLN A 469 1.90 1.80 -20.44
N GLU A 470 2.34 2.10 -21.66
CA GLU A 470 3.67 2.62 -21.98
C GLU A 470 3.68 4.08 -22.45
N GLY A 471 2.51 4.65 -22.79
CA GLY A 471 2.42 5.99 -23.33
C GLY A 471 3.09 7.04 -22.43
N ARG A 472 3.69 8.05 -23.03
CA ARG A 472 4.29 9.18 -22.33
C ARG A 472 3.21 9.99 -21.62
N TYR A 473 3.39 10.29 -20.34
CA TYR A 473 2.56 11.21 -19.57
C TYR A 473 2.89 12.67 -19.94
N ILE A 474 1.88 13.49 -20.14
CA ILE A 474 2.00 14.93 -20.37
C ILE A 474 0.93 15.63 -19.54
N PRO A 475 1.30 16.51 -18.60
CA PRO A 475 0.33 17.26 -17.81
C PRO A 475 -0.45 18.25 -18.69
N VAL A 476 -1.70 18.48 -18.35
CA VAL A 476 -2.60 19.43 -18.99
C VAL A 476 -3.34 20.20 -17.90
N MET A 477 -3.55 21.50 -18.06
CA MET A 477 -4.28 22.34 -17.09
C MET A 477 -3.67 22.27 -15.68
N GLU A 478 -2.35 22.34 -15.56
CA GLU A 478 -1.63 22.14 -14.29
C GLU A 478 -2.09 23.10 -13.19
N GLU A 479 -2.39 24.36 -13.53
CA GLU A 479 -2.84 25.37 -12.57
C GLU A 479 -4.37 25.39 -12.34
N HIS A 480 -5.13 24.47 -12.95
CA HIS A 480 -6.59 24.49 -12.80
C HIS A 480 -6.97 24.01 -11.38
N GLU A 481 -7.80 24.80 -10.67
CA GLU A 481 -8.11 24.61 -9.24
C GLU A 481 -8.98 23.40 -8.92
N ALA A 482 -9.68 22.82 -9.93
CA ALA A 482 -10.62 21.72 -9.72
C ALA A 482 -10.41 20.50 -10.63
N VAL A 483 -9.67 20.65 -11.72
CA VAL A 483 -9.50 19.59 -12.72
C VAL A 483 -8.07 19.07 -12.71
N PHE A 484 -7.92 17.76 -12.55
CA PHE A 484 -6.69 17.04 -12.83
C PHE A 484 -6.79 16.45 -14.23
N ALA A 485 -6.00 16.99 -15.16
CA ALA A 485 -6.02 16.57 -16.55
C ALA A 485 -4.62 16.22 -17.05
N TYR A 486 -4.56 15.21 -17.91
CA TYR A 486 -3.32 14.76 -18.51
C TYR A 486 -3.56 14.05 -19.84
N LYS A 487 -2.49 13.96 -20.64
CA LYS A 487 -2.43 13.10 -21.82
C LYS A 487 -1.52 11.91 -21.62
N ARG A 488 -1.82 10.85 -22.35
CA ARG A 488 -0.91 9.74 -22.59
C ARG A 488 -0.70 9.65 -24.11
N ILE A 489 0.54 9.59 -24.55
CA ILE A 489 0.87 9.54 -25.96
C ILE A 489 1.82 8.38 -26.24
N LEU A 490 1.46 7.55 -27.23
CA LEU A 490 2.29 6.47 -27.74
C LEU A 490 2.09 6.36 -29.26
N ASN A 491 3.14 6.61 -30.04
CA ASN A 491 3.05 6.65 -31.50
C ASN A 491 1.93 7.60 -31.95
N ASP A 492 0.94 7.09 -32.70
CA ASP A 492 -0.21 7.86 -33.19
C ASP A 492 -1.39 7.88 -32.21
N GLN A 493 -1.30 7.15 -31.08
CA GLN A 493 -2.36 7.11 -30.07
C GLN A 493 -2.20 8.24 -29.05
N GLU A 494 -3.29 8.97 -28.79
CA GLU A 494 -3.37 10.01 -27.78
C GLU A 494 -4.62 9.81 -26.93
N LEU A 495 -4.41 9.51 -25.64
CA LEU A 495 -5.46 9.52 -24.62
C LEU A 495 -5.43 10.88 -23.90
N LEU A 496 -6.60 11.47 -23.66
CA LEU A 496 -6.77 12.72 -22.92
C LEU A 496 -7.80 12.49 -21.80
N ALA A 497 -7.37 12.66 -20.55
CA ALA A 497 -8.21 12.47 -19.37
C ALA A 497 -8.47 13.80 -18.65
N PHE A 498 -9.73 14.04 -18.27
CA PHE A 498 -10.15 15.13 -17.40
C PHE A 498 -10.84 14.54 -16.17
N ASN A 499 -10.45 14.97 -14.96
CA ASN A 499 -11.00 14.51 -13.70
C ASN A 499 -11.35 15.71 -12.83
N ASN A 500 -12.63 15.95 -12.62
CA ASN A 500 -13.13 17.01 -11.75
C ASN A 500 -13.19 16.52 -10.30
N PHE A 501 -12.36 17.06 -9.42
CA PHE A 501 -12.24 16.62 -8.01
C PHE A 501 -13.26 17.27 -7.07
N TYR A 502 -14.17 18.12 -7.59
CA TYR A 502 -15.07 18.91 -6.75
C TYR A 502 -16.51 18.92 -7.25
N LYS A 503 -17.40 19.51 -6.42
CA LYS A 503 -18.83 19.74 -6.74
C LYS A 503 -19.04 20.83 -7.81
N GLY A 504 -18.04 21.63 -8.09
CA GLY A 504 -18.11 22.65 -9.12
C GLY A 504 -18.29 22.05 -10.52
N ARG A 505 -18.67 22.89 -11.46
CA ARG A 505 -18.88 22.54 -12.87
C ARG A 505 -17.89 23.31 -13.76
N PRO A 506 -16.61 22.92 -13.76
CA PRO A 506 -15.61 23.59 -14.59
C PRO A 506 -15.84 23.33 -16.08
N ALA A 507 -15.48 24.33 -16.91
CA ALA A 507 -15.44 24.18 -18.35
C ALA A 507 -14.06 23.69 -18.81
N VAL A 508 -14.05 22.80 -19.80
CA VAL A 508 -12.84 22.33 -20.49
C VAL A 508 -13.02 22.41 -21.99
N SER A 509 -11.94 22.75 -22.69
CA SER A 509 -11.96 22.88 -24.16
C SER A 509 -11.46 21.58 -24.79
N ILE A 510 -12.19 21.09 -25.79
CA ILE A 510 -11.92 19.85 -26.52
C ILE A 510 -12.08 20.11 -28.03
N ASP A 511 -11.33 19.41 -28.86
CA ASP A 511 -11.60 19.32 -30.29
C ASP A 511 -12.47 18.08 -30.57
N PRO A 512 -13.79 18.22 -30.80
CA PRO A 512 -14.70 17.09 -31.03
C PRO A 512 -14.39 16.35 -32.36
N ALA A 513 -13.69 16.98 -33.29
CA ALA A 513 -13.29 16.32 -34.53
C ALA A 513 -12.12 15.35 -34.32
N LYS A 514 -11.29 15.60 -33.32
CA LYS A 514 -10.09 14.84 -33.03
C LYS A 514 -10.35 13.61 -32.18
N TYR A 515 -11.36 13.63 -31.29
CA TYR A 515 -11.53 12.62 -30.25
C TYR A 515 -12.87 11.89 -30.27
N ASP A 516 -12.86 10.66 -29.80
CA ASP A 516 -14.04 9.92 -29.37
C ASP A 516 -13.99 9.71 -27.84
N ILE A 517 -15.15 9.49 -27.21
CA ILE A 517 -15.23 9.18 -25.78
C ILE A 517 -14.81 7.73 -25.57
N LEU A 518 -13.77 7.51 -24.77
CA LEU A 518 -13.33 6.19 -24.39
C LEU A 518 -14.10 5.66 -23.18
N ILE A 519 -14.19 6.47 -22.11
CA ILE A 519 -14.96 6.15 -20.91
C ILE A 519 -15.41 7.44 -20.21
N SER A 520 -16.58 7.42 -19.58
CA SER A 520 -17.11 8.51 -18.75
C SER A 520 -17.93 7.96 -17.60
N ASN A 521 -17.68 8.45 -16.38
CA ASN A 521 -18.43 8.03 -15.18
C ASN A 521 -19.81 8.70 -15.04
N VAL A 522 -20.25 9.49 -16.05
CA VAL A 522 -21.58 10.12 -16.13
C VAL A 522 -22.29 9.81 -17.45
N HIS A 523 -21.87 8.75 -18.17
CA HIS A 523 -22.47 8.28 -19.43
C HIS A 523 -22.60 9.37 -20.51
N ARG A 524 -21.55 10.17 -20.68
CA ARG A 524 -21.50 11.12 -21.80
C ARG A 524 -21.47 10.38 -23.13
N ASN A 525 -22.22 10.88 -24.10
CA ASN A 525 -22.30 10.34 -25.45
C ASN A 525 -22.05 11.38 -26.57
N HIS A 526 -21.81 12.62 -26.19
CA HIS A 526 -21.54 13.70 -27.13
C HIS A 526 -20.40 14.58 -26.66
N LEU A 527 -19.55 15.03 -27.62
CA LEU A 527 -18.50 16.01 -27.39
C LEU A 527 -18.90 17.36 -28.01
N GLN A 528 -18.58 18.44 -27.33
CA GLN A 528 -18.68 19.81 -27.77
C GLN A 528 -17.33 20.50 -27.61
N ALA A 529 -17.08 21.59 -28.37
CA ALA A 529 -15.81 22.30 -28.26
C ALA A 529 -15.54 22.88 -26.87
N GLU A 530 -16.58 23.23 -26.13
CA GLU A 530 -16.55 23.62 -24.74
C GLU A 530 -17.46 22.65 -23.96
N MET A 531 -16.87 21.89 -23.03
CA MET A 531 -17.55 20.91 -22.19
C MET A 531 -17.62 21.43 -20.77
N ILE A 532 -18.81 21.41 -20.17
CA ILE A 532 -18.98 21.62 -18.73
C ILE A 532 -18.96 20.25 -18.06
N LEU A 533 -17.98 20.03 -17.20
CA LEU A 533 -17.90 18.80 -16.40
C LEU A 533 -18.89 18.84 -15.24
N GLU A 534 -19.55 17.71 -14.99
CA GLU A 534 -20.43 17.53 -13.84
C GLU A 534 -19.59 17.37 -12.53
N PRO A 535 -20.23 17.50 -11.35
CA PRO A 535 -19.56 17.21 -10.07
C PRO A 535 -18.91 15.81 -10.07
N TYR A 536 -17.62 15.74 -9.75
CA TYR A 536 -16.83 14.49 -9.71
C TYR A 536 -16.86 13.70 -11.03
N GLU A 537 -16.97 14.38 -12.16
CA GLU A 537 -16.92 13.75 -13.48
C GLU A 537 -15.48 13.42 -13.89
N SER A 538 -15.31 12.20 -14.41
CA SER A 538 -14.18 11.84 -15.27
C SER A 538 -14.64 11.65 -16.69
N LEU A 539 -13.90 12.26 -17.62
CA LEU A 539 -14.09 12.14 -19.06
C LEU A 539 -12.75 11.77 -19.71
N VAL A 540 -12.70 10.61 -20.32
CA VAL A 540 -11.50 10.11 -20.99
C VAL A 540 -11.78 9.98 -22.48
N LEU A 541 -10.89 10.51 -23.26
CA LEU A 541 -10.98 10.62 -24.72
C LEU A 541 -9.81 9.88 -25.35
N MET A 542 -10.07 9.26 -26.51
CA MET A 542 -9.06 8.68 -27.38
C MET A 542 -9.12 9.39 -28.73
N ASN A 543 -7.96 9.69 -29.33
CA ASN A 543 -7.95 10.24 -30.67
C ASN A 543 -8.45 9.22 -31.70
N LYS A 544 -9.09 9.76 -32.76
CA LYS A 544 -9.62 8.97 -33.89
C LYS A 544 -8.53 8.35 -34.73
#